data_15e22d052c54aeb8b57e61c428db826c
#
_entry.id   15e22d052c54aeb8b57e61c428db826c
#
_cell.length_a   1.000
_cell.length_b   1.000
_cell.length_c   1.000
_cell.angle_alpha   90.00
_cell.angle_beta   90.00
_cell.angle_gamma   90.00
#
_symmetry.space_group_name_H-M   'P 1'
#
loop_
_entity.id
_entity.type
_entity.pdbx_description
1 polymer ?
#
loop_
_entity_poly.entity_id
_entity_poly.type
_entity_poly.pdbx_seq_one_letter_code
_entity_poly.pdbx_strand_id
1 'polypeptide(L)'
;EDEYGKQMGAVRADKDGRVMSVKDGVMHVKFADGTTDDIEMYENFPFNRKSLIHQTALMQPGQTFKAGQTLVRSNFTDEAGAAAPGVNARVAYMPWKGYNFEDALVISESMSKRLTSEHAYQHDLEVDDRTRTGKKNYLSLFPQRFDKKTLAALDDDGIVKPGATVEYGQPLILAARQKEHSAGKIHKRKQQGFTDNAVLWKHHDPGIVTDVVRGKKGPVVLVRSLNQMQVGDKMS
;
A
#
# COMPACT_ATOMS: atom_id res chain seq x y z
N GLU A 1 16.28 -22.54 2.00
CA GLU A 1 14.95 -21.88 2.23
C GLU A 1 15.02 -20.87 3.39
N ASP A 2 15.68 -21.22 4.50
CA ASP A 2 15.82 -20.36 5.68
C ASP A 2 16.57 -19.05 5.38
N GLU A 3 17.63 -19.09 4.60
CA GLU A 3 18.43 -17.93 4.19
C GLU A 3 17.58 -16.96 3.35
N TYR A 4 16.78 -17.48 2.42
CA TYR A 4 15.86 -16.66 1.62
C TYR A 4 14.75 -16.06 2.50
N GLY A 5 14.24 -16.81 3.46
CA GLY A 5 13.25 -16.30 4.40
C GLY A 5 13.76 -15.10 5.22
N LYS A 6 15.02 -15.18 5.67
CA LYS A 6 15.68 -14.06 6.36
C LYS A 6 15.82 -12.84 5.47
N GLN A 7 16.25 -13.00 4.22
CA GLN A 7 16.32 -11.90 3.24
C GLN A 7 14.95 -11.33 2.90
N MET A 8 13.89 -12.12 3.02
CA MET A 8 12.50 -11.71 2.84
C MET A 8 11.82 -11.20 4.11
N GLY A 9 12.59 -10.96 5.18
CA GLY A 9 12.14 -10.30 6.39
C GLY A 9 11.64 -11.21 7.51
N ALA A 10 11.92 -12.52 7.47
CA ALA A 10 11.75 -13.35 8.67
C ALA A 10 12.87 -13.07 9.68
N VAL A 11 12.50 -12.97 10.95
CA VAL A 11 13.47 -12.81 12.04
C VAL A 11 13.43 -14.04 12.93
N ARG A 12 14.58 -14.69 13.13
CA ARG A 12 14.74 -15.83 14.00
C ARG A 12 15.58 -15.49 15.23
N ALA A 13 15.29 -16.13 16.32
CA ALA A 13 16.04 -15.97 17.55
C ALA A 13 17.45 -16.58 17.43
N ASP A 14 18.46 -15.80 17.75
CA ASP A 14 19.84 -16.31 17.80
C ASP A 14 20.13 -17.13 19.08
N LYS A 15 19.37 -16.85 20.14
CA LYS A 15 19.52 -17.45 21.48
C LYS A 15 18.15 -17.73 22.11
N ASP A 16 18.13 -18.57 23.14
CA ASP A 16 16.95 -18.75 23.97
C ASP A 16 16.59 -17.44 24.68
N GLY A 17 15.28 -17.17 24.83
CA GLY A 17 14.85 -15.93 25.47
C GLY A 17 13.35 -15.84 25.72
N ARG A 18 12.90 -14.63 26.00
CA ARG A 18 11.51 -14.29 26.28
C ARG A 18 11.13 -12.97 25.64
N VAL A 19 9.92 -12.89 25.08
CA VAL A 19 9.33 -11.64 24.60
C VAL A 19 8.86 -10.81 25.79
N MET A 20 9.36 -9.60 25.90
CA MET A 20 9.00 -8.66 26.98
C MET A 20 7.78 -7.84 26.60
N SER A 21 7.77 -7.26 25.42
CA SER A 21 6.65 -6.49 24.87
C SER A 21 6.68 -6.48 23.33
N VAL A 22 5.50 -6.26 22.73
CA VAL A 22 5.34 -5.98 21.31
C VAL A 22 4.50 -4.74 21.22
N LYS A 23 5.10 -3.60 20.84
CA LYS A 23 4.44 -2.32 20.87
C LYS A 23 5.04 -1.36 19.84
N ASP A 24 4.19 -0.56 19.20
CA ASP A 24 4.60 0.50 18.28
C ASP A 24 5.57 0.03 17.15
N GLY A 25 5.33 -1.19 16.63
CA GLY A 25 6.18 -1.78 15.60
C GLY A 25 7.51 -2.36 16.09
N VAL A 26 7.73 -2.45 17.40
CA VAL A 26 8.96 -3.00 17.99
C VAL A 26 8.63 -4.17 18.91
N MET A 27 9.37 -5.27 18.74
CA MET A 27 9.36 -6.41 19.66
C MET A 27 10.60 -6.34 20.56
N HIS A 28 10.40 -6.12 21.86
CA HIS A 28 11.46 -6.14 22.86
C HIS A 28 11.65 -7.56 23.37
N VAL A 29 12.86 -8.08 23.30
CA VAL A 29 13.21 -9.42 23.73
C VAL A 29 14.31 -9.38 24.79
N LYS A 30 14.27 -10.35 25.71
CA LYS A 30 15.33 -10.60 26.69
C LYS A 30 15.85 -12.01 26.51
N PHE A 31 17.14 -12.16 26.26
CA PHE A 31 17.79 -13.46 26.12
C PHE A 31 18.13 -14.09 27.45
N ALA A 32 18.36 -15.40 27.44
CA ALA A 32 18.70 -16.19 28.66
C ALA A 32 20.03 -15.75 29.30
N ASP A 33 20.96 -15.18 28.52
CA ASP A 33 22.21 -14.61 29.03
C ASP A 33 22.06 -13.22 29.67
N GLY A 34 20.83 -12.71 29.74
CA GLY A 34 20.48 -11.41 30.36
C GLY A 34 20.55 -10.22 29.41
N THR A 35 21.04 -10.40 28.19
CA THR A 35 21.04 -9.34 27.17
C THR A 35 19.63 -9.07 26.63
N THR A 36 19.40 -7.86 26.14
CA THR A 36 18.13 -7.45 25.51
C THR A 36 18.38 -7.01 24.09
N ASP A 37 17.36 -7.16 23.23
CA ASP A 37 17.37 -6.68 21.85
C ASP A 37 16.01 -6.13 21.47
N ASP A 38 16.01 -5.21 20.53
CA ASP A 38 14.83 -4.55 19.98
C ASP A 38 14.71 -4.87 18.49
N ILE A 39 13.71 -5.67 18.15
CA ILE A 39 13.41 -6.08 16.80
C ILE A 39 12.41 -5.09 16.21
N GLU A 40 12.88 -4.19 15.38
CA GLU A 40 12.03 -3.27 14.60
C GLU A 40 11.32 -4.04 13.50
N MET A 41 9.98 -3.87 13.39
CA MET A 41 9.16 -4.52 12.39
C MET A 41 8.69 -3.50 11.35
N TYR A 42 8.84 -3.84 10.09
CA TYR A 42 8.31 -3.04 8.99
C TYR A 42 6.78 -3.08 8.94
N GLU A 43 6.17 -1.91 8.75
CA GLU A 43 4.74 -1.77 8.51
C GLU A 43 4.50 -1.06 7.19
N ASN A 44 3.97 -1.78 6.19
CA ASN A 44 3.70 -1.28 4.83
C ASN A 44 4.90 -0.57 4.18
N PHE A 45 6.12 -1.01 4.48
CA PHE A 45 7.32 -0.40 3.95
C PHE A 45 7.45 -0.70 2.45
N PRO A 46 7.61 0.33 1.58
CA PRO A 46 7.81 0.13 0.16
C PRO A 46 9.07 -0.70 -0.09
N PHE A 47 8.91 -1.78 -0.85
CA PHE A 47 9.99 -2.69 -1.15
C PHE A 47 10.40 -2.54 -2.64
N ASN A 48 10.29 -3.56 -3.45
CA ASN A 48 10.68 -3.47 -4.85
C ASN A 48 9.50 -3.09 -5.74
N ARG A 49 9.64 -2.02 -6.55
CA ARG A 49 8.60 -1.51 -7.47
C ARG A 49 7.28 -1.22 -6.74
N LYS A 50 6.24 -2.03 -7.01
CA LYS A 50 4.90 -1.91 -6.41
C LYS A 50 4.71 -2.85 -5.22
N SER A 51 5.72 -3.59 -4.80
CA SER A 51 5.63 -4.45 -3.62
C SER A 51 5.87 -3.67 -2.34
N LEU A 52 5.33 -4.18 -1.26
CA LEU A 52 5.56 -3.68 0.08
C LEU A 52 5.93 -4.85 1.00
N ILE A 53 6.66 -4.55 2.06
CA ILE A 53 6.92 -5.49 3.13
C ILE A 53 6.22 -5.02 4.38
N HIS A 54 5.52 -5.93 5.04
CA HIS A 54 5.09 -5.76 6.41
C HIS A 54 5.37 -7.04 7.21
N GLN A 55 5.67 -6.85 8.46
CA GLN A 55 6.08 -7.90 9.35
C GLN A 55 5.06 -8.07 10.47
N THR A 56 4.88 -9.31 10.89
CA THR A 56 3.95 -9.69 11.95
C THR A 56 4.69 -10.50 13.01
N ALA A 57 4.54 -10.11 14.27
CA ALA A 57 5.02 -10.87 15.41
C ALA A 57 4.28 -12.20 15.51
N LEU A 58 5.01 -13.31 15.61
CA LEU A 58 4.46 -14.64 15.85
C LEU A 58 4.33 -14.96 17.34
N MET A 59 4.98 -14.15 18.17
CA MET A 59 5.07 -14.35 19.62
C MET A 59 4.35 -13.21 20.36
N GLN A 60 3.74 -13.57 21.48
CA GLN A 60 3.08 -12.61 22.36
C GLN A 60 3.97 -12.23 23.55
N PRO A 61 3.76 -11.06 24.18
CA PRO A 61 4.44 -10.69 25.41
C PRO A 61 4.35 -11.79 26.48
N GLY A 62 5.47 -12.08 27.10
CA GLY A 62 5.58 -13.10 28.13
C GLY A 62 5.89 -14.52 27.64
N GLN A 63 5.79 -14.81 26.36
CA GLN A 63 6.16 -16.12 25.80
C GLN A 63 7.67 -16.29 25.74
N THR A 64 8.12 -17.53 25.98
CA THR A 64 9.52 -17.94 25.84
C THR A 64 9.76 -18.56 24.49
N PHE A 65 10.95 -18.37 23.95
CA PHE A 65 11.37 -18.92 22.67
C PHE A 65 12.74 -19.59 22.78
N LYS A 66 13.02 -20.45 21.81
CA LYS A 66 14.29 -21.16 21.64
C LYS A 66 15.11 -20.56 20.52
N ALA A 67 16.43 -20.73 20.58
CA ALA A 67 17.32 -20.42 19.48
C ALA A 67 16.84 -21.12 18.19
N GLY A 68 16.88 -20.40 17.06
CA GLY A 68 16.38 -20.85 15.76
C GLY A 68 14.87 -20.71 15.55
N GLN A 69 14.08 -20.38 16.58
CA GLN A 69 12.64 -20.18 16.44
C GLN A 69 12.33 -18.86 15.74
N THR A 70 11.37 -18.87 14.82
CA THR A 70 10.92 -17.66 14.12
C THR A 70 10.11 -16.80 15.08
N LEU A 71 10.52 -15.56 15.27
CA LEU A 71 9.87 -14.57 16.12
C LEU A 71 8.96 -13.65 15.32
N VAL A 72 9.39 -13.28 14.11
CA VAL A 72 8.70 -12.37 13.21
C VAL A 72 8.68 -12.97 11.82
N ARG A 73 7.54 -12.95 11.17
CA ARG A 73 7.40 -13.28 9.74
C ARG A 73 7.05 -12.04 8.92
N SER A 74 7.31 -12.08 7.63
CA SER A 74 6.82 -11.09 6.67
C SER A 74 5.65 -11.63 5.84
N ASN A 75 5.06 -10.78 5.02
CA ASN A 75 4.06 -11.17 4.02
C ASN A 75 4.64 -12.06 2.89
N PHE A 76 5.96 -12.25 2.82
CA PHE A 76 6.64 -13.13 1.86
C PHE A 76 7.16 -14.43 2.50
N THR A 77 6.90 -14.65 3.79
CA THR A 77 7.37 -15.84 4.50
C THR A 77 6.24 -16.56 5.21
N ASP A 78 6.40 -17.86 5.41
CA ASP A 78 5.50 -18.66 6.22
C ASP A 78 5.78 -18.51 7.73
N GLU A 79 5.04 -19.24 8.57
CA GLU A 79 5.22 -19.24 10.04
C GLU A 79 6.55 -19.87 10.49
N ALA A 80 7.12 -20.76 9.68
CA ALA A 80 8.44 -21.32 9.93
C ALA A 80 9.56 -20.36 9.54
N GLY A 81 9.24 -19.20 8.91
CA GLY A 81 10.20 -18.22 8.44
C GLY A 81 10.88 -18.64 7.13
N ALA A 82 10.31 -19.59 6.39
CA ALA A 82 10.77 -19.95 5.06
C ALA A 82 10.13 -19.06 4.01
N ALA A 83 10.82 -18.86 2.89
CA ALA A 83 10.29 -18.08 1.76
C ALA A 83 9.01 -18.71 1.19
N ALA A 84 7.94 -17.93 1.10
CA ALA A 84 6.62 -18.37 0.64
C ALA A 84 5.97 -17.34 -0.29
N PRO A 85 6.57 -17.02 -1.44
CA PRO A 85 6.07 -15.97 -2.35
C PRO A 85 4.84 -16.36 -3.14
N GLY A 86 4.40 -17.63 -3.05
CA GLY A 86 3.26 -18.16 -3.78
C GLY A 86 2.43 -19.13 -2.95
N VAL A 87 1.51 -19.81 -3.61
CA VAL A 87 0.62 -20.80 -2.99
C VAL A 87 0.70 -22.14 -3.70
N ASN A 88 0.74 -23.22 -2.93
CA ASN A 88 0.57 -24.56 -3.48
C ASN A 88 -0.91 -24.86 -3.71
N ALA A 89 -1.25 -25.31 -4.92
CA ALA A 89 -2.61 -25.63 -5.31
C ALA A 89 -2.72 -27.09 -5.78
N ARG A 90 -3.89 -27.69 -5.56
CA ARG A 90 -4.24 -28.97 -6.16
C ARG A 90 -4.75 -28.72 -7.57
N VAL A 91 -4.13 -29.34 -8.57
CA VAL A 91 -4.42 -29.12 -10.00
C VAL A 91 -4.97 -30.39 -10.62
N ALA A 92 -5.98 -30.24 -11.49
CA ALA A 92 -6.48 -31.30 -12.37
C ALA A 92 -6.22 -30.92 -13.84
N TYR A 93 -5.58 -31.78 -14.59
CA TYR A 93 -5.39 -31.64 -16.04
C TYR A 93 -6.55 -32.27 -16.79
N MET A 94 -7.55 -31.48 -17.12
CA MET A 94 -8.75 -31.93 -17.81
C MET A 94 -9.44 -30.79 -18.56
N PRO A 95 -10.17 -31.07 -19.67
CA PRO A 95 -11.04 -30.06 -20.27
C PRO A 95 -12.18 -29.70 -19.32
N TRP A 96 -12.45 -28.42 -19.15
CA TRP A 96 -13.54 -27.92 -18.33
C TRP A 96 -14.50 -27.06 -19.14
N LYS A 97 -15.51 -27.66 -19.78
CA LYS A 97 -16.56 -26.98 -20.55
C LYS A 97 -16.03 -25.99 -21.62
N GLY A 98 -14.79 -26.14 -22.07
CA GLY A 98 -14.13 -25.25 -23.02
C GLY A 98 -13.53 -23.98 -22.43
N TYR A 99 -13.72 -23.69 -21.14
CA TYR A 99 -13.20 -22.45 -20.54
C TYR A 99 -11.68 -22.44 -20.34
N ASN A 100 -11.04 -23.58 -20.35
CA ASN A 100 -9.57 -23.72 -20.25
C ASN A 100 -8.91 -24.11 -21.57
N PHE A 101 -9.46 -23.62 -22.69
CA PHE A 101 -8.89 -23.83 -24.01
C PHE A 101 -7.55 -23.11 -24.14
N GLU A 102 -6.56 -23.75 -24.77
CA GLU A 102 -5.18 -23.31 -24.94
C GLU A 102 -4.46 -23.07 -23.59
N ASP A 103 -4.09 -21.82 -23.28
CA ASP A 103 -3.33 -21.41 -22.10
C ASP A 103 -4.19 -20.92 -20.93
N ALA A 104 -5.50 -21.08 -21.03
CA ALA A 104 -6.43 -20.64 -20.00
C ALA A 104 -6.52 -21.63 -18.83
N LEU A 105 -6.70 -21.10 -17.63
CA LEU A 105 -6.89 -21.83 -16.40
C LEU A 105 -8.25 -21.50 -15.78
N VAL A 106 -8.95 -22.51 -15.31
CA VAL A 106 -10.15 -22.34 -14.49
C VAL A 106 -9.77 -22.50 -13.03
N ILE A 107 -9.99 -21.49 -12.23
CA ILE A 107 -9.70 -21.52 -10.80
C ILE A 107 -10.97 -21.37 -9.97
N SER A 108 -10.97 -21.90 -8.76
CA SER A 108 -12.07 -21.68 -7.81
C SER A 108 -12.02 -20.24 -7.24
N GLU A 109 -13.16 -19.74 -6.77
CA GLU A 109 -13.23 -18.45 -6.08
C GLU A 109 -12.32 -18.41 -4.84
N SER A 110 -12.23 -19.51 -4.11
CA SER A 110 -11.33 -19.60 -2.95
C SER A 110 -9.85 -19.53 -3.36
N MET A 111 -9.49 -20.08 -4.53
CA MET A 111 -8.13 -19.95 -5.06
C MET A 111 -7.85 -18.51 -5.53
N SER A 112 -8.80 -17.86 -6.20
CA SER A 112 -8.71 -16.44 -6.57
C SER A 112 -8.42 -15.55 -5.35
N LYS A 113 -9.11 -15.78 -4.23
CA LYS A 113 -8.86 -15.07 -2.97
C LYS A 113 -7.47 -15.35 -2.39
N ARG A 114 -6.97 -16.57 -2.51
CA ARG A 114 -5.60 -16.93 -2.06
C ARG A 114 -4.51 -16.34 -2.93
N LEU A 115 -4.81 -16.07 -4.20
CA LEU A 115 -3.92 -15.42 -5.15
C LEU A 115 -4.08 -13.88 -5.15
N THR A 116 -4.72 -13.30 -4.14
CA THR A 116 -4.79 -11.85 -3.97
C THR A 116 -3.38 -11.30 -3.80
N SER A 117 -3.01 -10.40 -4.68
CA SER A 117 -1.73 -9.69 -4.62
C SER A 117 -1.86 -8.36 -3.88
N GLU A 118 -0.78 -7.93 -3.28
CA GLU A 118 -0.70 -6.72 -2.49
C GLU A 118 0.24 -5.72 -3.16
N HIS A 119 -0.25 -4.51 -3.41
CA HIS A 119 0.49 -3.49 -4.14
C HIS A 119 0.57 -2.19 -3.37
N ALA A 120 1.76 -1.57 -3.37
CA ALA A 120 1.98 -0.20 -2.94
C ALA A 120 2.03 0.73 -4.16
N TYR A 121 1.21 1.75 -4.15
CA TYR A 121 1.18 2.79 -5.16
C TYR A 121 1.64 4.10 -4.57
N GLN A 122 2.51 4.78 -5.29
CA GLN A 122 2.95 6.12 -4.95
C GLN A 122 2.31 7.11 -5.92
N HIS A 123 1.66 8.13 -5.36
CA HIS A 123 1.07 9.22 -6.11
C HIS A 123 1.65 10.53 -5.61
N ASP A 124 2.30 11.26 -6.49
CA ASP A 124 2.92 12.54 -6.18
C ASP A 124 2.26 13.68 -6.95
N LEU A 125 2.39 14.87 -6.41
CA LEU A 125 2.04 16.11 -7.06
C LEU A 125 3.24 17.05 -7.00
N GLU A 126 3.76 17.39 -8.16
CA GLU A 126 4.79 18.42 -8.25
C GLU A 126 4.13 19.81 -8.15
N VAL A 127 4.51 20.57 -7.14
CA VAL A 127 3.97 21.91 -6.87
C VAL A 127 4.95 22.95 -7.41
N ASP A 128 4.49 23.71 -8.39
CA ASP A 128 5.19 24.85 -8.99
C ASP A 128 4.43 26.17 -8.74
N ASP A 129 4.95 27.30 -9.21
CA ASP A 129 4.35 28.64 -9.02
C ASP A 129 2.93 28.76 -9.62
N ARG A 130 2.55 27.85 -10.54
CA ARG A 130 1.24 27.82 -11.19
C ARG A 130 0.26 26.86 -10.52
N THR A 131 0.72 26.08 -9.57
CA THR A 131 -0.08 25.07 -8.87
C THR A 131 -0.61 25.65 -7.57
N ARG A 132 -1.93 25.61 -7.40
CA ARG A 132 -2.61 25.96 -6.15
C ARG A 132 -3.13 24.72 -5.47
N THR A 133 -2.69 24.52 -4.25
CA THR A 133 -3.12 23.42 -3.38
C THR A 133 -4.00 23.96 -2.24
N GLY A 134 -4.56 23.07 -1.46
CA GLY A 134 -5.39 23.40 -0.32
C GLY A 134 -6.88 23.28 -0.61
N LYS A 135 -7.59 22.69 0.34
CA LYS A 135 -9.02 22.35 0.24
C LYS A 135 -9.88 23.58 -0.04
N LYS A 136 -9.67 24.69 0.69
CA LYS A 136 -10.42 25.94 0.50
C LYS A 136 -10.19 26.55 -0.88
N ASN A 137 -8.93 26.60 -1.32
CA ASN A 137 -8.56 27.14 -2.61
C ASN A 137 -9.19 26.33 -3.75
N TYR A 138 -9.11 25.01 -3.66
CA TYR A 138 -9.70 24.12 -4.65
C TYR A 138 -11.21 24.26 -4.74
N LEU A 139 -11.91 24.23 -3.61
CA LEU A 139 -13.36 24.34 -3.55
C LEU A 139 -13.88 25.70 -4.04
N SER A 140 -13.12 26.77 -3.89
CA SER A 140 -13.48 28.09 -4.46
C SER A 140 -13.49 28.09 -5.99
N LEU A 141 -12.72 27.20 -6.64
CA LEU A 141 -12.61 27.05 -8.09
C LEU A 141 -13.54 25.95 -8.64
N PHE A 142 -13.70 24.87 -7.89
CA PHE A 142 -14.43 23.66 -8.28
C PHE A 142 -15.39 23.16 -7.17
N PRO A 143 -16.43 23.94 -6.80
CA PRO A 143 -17.23 23.65 -5.60
C PRO A 143 -18.09 22.38 -5.69
N GLN A 144 -18.38 21.91 -6.90
CA GLN A 144 -19.27 20.74 -7.13
C GLN A 144 -18.52 19.49 -7.65
N ARG A 145 -17.17 19.51 -7.59
CA ARG A 145 -16.39 18.41 -8.17
C ARG A 145 -16.44 17.12 -7.36
N PHE A 146 -16.49 17.24 -6.04
CA PHE A 146 -16.54 16.11 -5.11
C PHE A 146 -17.62 16.32 -4.04
N ASP A 147 -18.18 15.24 -3.56
CA ASP A 147 -19.19 15.26 -2.50
C ASP A 147 -18.58 15.52 -1.10
N LYS A 148 -19.46 15.83 -0.14
CA LYS A 148 -19.02 16.13 1.24
C LYS A 148 -18.36 14.94 1.92
N LYS A 149 -18.80 13.70 1.63
CA LYS A 149 -18.27 12.48 2.22
C LYS A 149 -16.81 12.27 1.76
N THR A 150 -16.56 12.38 0.48
CA THR A 150 -15.22 12.30 -0.09
C THR A 150 -14.30 13.40 0.45
N LEU A 151 -14.81 14.63 0.56
CA LEU A 151 -14.03 15.74 1.10
C LEU A 151 -13.72 15.62 2.60
N ALA A 152 -14.49 14.86 3.37
CA ALA A 152 -14.23 14.62 4.80
C ALA A 152 -12.97 13.77 5.05
N ALA A 153 -12.59 12.91 4.08
CA ALA A 153 -11.38 12.12 4.13
C ALA A 153 -10.10 12.93 3.90
N LEU A 154 -10.22 14.19 3.44
CA LEU A 154 -9.11 15.08 3.16
C LEU A 154 -8.84 16.03 4.35
N ASP A 155 -7.59 16.40 4.53
CA ASP A 155 -7.18 17.45 5.45
C ASP A 155 -7.42 18.87 4.88
N ASP A 156 -7.01 19.91 5.60
CA ASP A 156 -7.14 21.30 5.18
C ASP A 156 -6.22 21.67 4.01
N ASP A 157 -5.09 20.96 3.85
CA ASP A 157 -4.19 21.09 2.72
C ASP A 157 -4.75 20.42 1.45
N GLY A 158 -5.90 19.73 1.56
CA GLY A 158 -6.54 19.00 0.46
C GLY A 158 -5.88 17.67 0.16
N ILE A 159 -5.19 17.08 1.11
CA ILE A 159 -4.52 15.78 0.98
C ILE A 159 -5.32 14.73 1.76
N VAL A 160 -5.46 13.54 1.21
CA VAL A 160 -6.13 12.43 1.88
C VAL A 160 -5.37 12.03 3.15
N LYS A 161 -6.12 11.72 4.21
CA LYS A 161 -5.54 11.35 5.51
C LYS A 161 -5.05 9.91 5.51
N PRO A 162 -3.94 9.60 6.19
CA PRO A 162 -3.53 8.22 6.45
C PRO A 162 -4.66 7.41 7.11
N GLY A 163 -4.81 6.14 6.72
CA GLY A 163 -5.89 5.25 7.16
C GLY A 163 -7.20 5.40 6.37
N ALA A 164 -7.35 6.41 5.52
CA ALA A 164 -8.53 6.57 4.69
C ALA A 164 -8.58 5.52 3.58
N THR A 165 -9.78 5.00 3.30
CA THR A 165 -10.04 4.18 2.12
C THR A 165 -10.40 5.07 0.94
N VAL A 166 -9.81 4.79 -0.21
CA VAL A 166 -10.07 5.50 -1.46
C VAL A 166 -10.58 4.56 -2.54
N GLU A 167 -11.58 5.01 -3.29
CA GLU A 167 -12.19 4.30 -4.40
C GLU A 167 -11.89 4.99 -5.72
N TYR A 168 -12.13 4.31 -6.84
CA TYR A 168 -11.90 4.85 -8.18
C TYR A 168 -12.50 6.26 -8.37
N GLY A 169 -11.68 7.19 -8.84
CA GLY A 169 -12.08 8.57 -9.10
C GLY A 169 -12.06 9.50 -7.89
N GLN A 170 -11.81 8.99 -6.68
CA GLN A 170 -11.69 9.83 -5.48
C GLN A 170 -10.34 10.55 -5.43
N PRO A 171 -10.30 11.79 -4.90
CA PRO A 171 -9.09 12.58 -4.84
C PRO A 171 -8.14 12.11 -3.75
N LEU A 172 -6.87 12.02 -4.11
CA LEU A 172 -5.76 11.83 -3.19
C LEU A 172 -5.15 13.19 -2.79
N ILE A 173 -5.03 14.11 -3.77
CA ILE A 173 -4.48 15.44 -3.57
C ILE A 173 -5.32 16.42 -4.39
N LEU A 174 -5.87 17.43 -3.74
CA LEU A 174 -6.59 18.51 -4.41
C LEU A 174 -5.61 19.56 -4.93
N ALA A 175 -5.62 19.81 -6.22
CA ALA A 175 -4.81 20.83 -6.86
C ALA A 175 -5.52 21.45 -8.05
N ALA A 176 -5.27 22.73 -8.26
CA ALA A 176 -5.67 23.47 -9.45
C ALA A 176 -4.44 24.06 -10.12
N ARG A 177 -4.35 23.97 -11.44
CA ARG A 177 -3.23 24.54 -12.21
C ARG A 177 -3.67 25.71 -13.05
N GLN A 178 -2.93 26.81 -12.98
CA GLN A 178 -3.17 27.99 -13.80
C GLN A 178 -2.85 27.68 -15.26
N LYS A 179 -3.79 27.98 -16.17
CA LYS A 179 -3.59 27.83 -17.62
C LYS A 179 -2.53 28.82 -18.13
N GLU A 180 -1.75 28.38 -19.10
CA GLU A 180 -0.89 29.29 -19.83
C GLU A 180 -1.72 30.27 -20.66
N HIS A 181 -1.35 31.54 -20.61
CA HIS A 181 -1.96 32.53 -21.48
C HIS A 181 -1.39 32.31 -22.91
N SER A 182 -2.19 31.72 -23.77
CA SER A 182 -1.83 31.75 -25.20
C SER A 182 -1.88 33.21 -25.69
N ALA A 183 -0.71 33.72 -26.06
CA ALA A 183 -0.57 35.03 -26.70
C ALA A 183 -1.50 35.08 -27.93
N GLY A 184 -2.60 35.85 -27.85
CA GLY A 184 -3.51 36.04 -28.99
C GLY A 184 -5.01 36.10 -28.65
N LYS A 185 -5.45 35.84 -27.42
CA LYS A 185 -6.86 35.98 -27.06
C LYS A 185 -7.05 37.03 -25.94
N ILE A 186 -6.95 38.30 -26.31
CA ILE A 186 -7.09 39.46 -25.42
C ILE A 186 -8.56 39.77 -25.09
N HIS A 187 -9.51 39.06 -25.24
CA HIS A 187 -10.85 39.37 -24.75
C HIS A 187 -11.67 38.12 -24.47
N LYS A 188 -11.69 37.67 -23.20
CA LYS A 188 -12.94 37.33 -22.54
C LYS A 188 -12.68 37.10 -21.05
N ARG A 189 -13.21 38.06 -20.26
CA ARG A 189 -13.57 38.03 -18.83
C ARG A 189 -12.83 37.04 -17.93
N LYS A 190 -12.21 37.63 -16.93
CA LYS A 190 -11.88 37.22 -15.54
C LYS A 190 -12.36 35.87 -14.93
N GLN A 191 -12.67 34.86 -15.68
CA GLN A 191 -12.58 33.50 -15.19
C GLN A 191 -11.11 33.13 -15.27
N GLN A 192 -10.45 33.29 -14.16
CA GLN A 192 -9.09 32.85 -13.99
C GLN A 192 -9.00 31.44 -14.54
N GLY A 193 -8.20 31.27 -15.61
CA GLY A 193 -8.07 30.01 -16.30
C GLY A 193 -7.33 28.99 -15.45
N PHE A 194 -7.99 28.40 -14.49
CA PHE A 194 -7.51 27.22 -13.77
C PHE A 194 -8.11 25.96 -14.38
N THR A 195 -7.32 24.90 -14.41
CA THR A 195 -7.75 23.53 -14.69
C THR A 195 -7.71 22.72 -13.42
N ASP A 196 -8.61 21.77 -13.33
CA ASP A 196 -8.55 20.72 -12.31
C ASP A 196 -7.27 19.89 -12.52
N ASN A 197 -6.41 19.88 -11.53
CA ASN A 197 -5.14 19.12 -11.50
C ASN A 197 -5.10 18.20 -10.28
N ALA A 198 -6.27 17.82 -9.77
CA ALA A 198 -6.35 16.89 -8.65
C ALA A 198 -5.76 15.53 -9.02
N VAL A 199 -4.95 14.99 -8.14
CA VAL A 199 -4.45 13.61 -8.25
C VAL A 199 -5.54 12.69 -7.74
N LEU A 200 -5.99 11.76 -8.60
CA LEU A 200 -7.10 10.86 -8.31
C LEU A 200 -6.60 9.42 -8.18
N TRP A 201 -7.27 8.63 -7.36
CA TRP A 201 -7.13 7.19 -7.38
C TRP A 201 -7.73 6.62 -8.66
N LYS A 202 -6.91 5.99 -9.49
CA LYS A 202 -7.29 5.52 -10.83
C LYS A 202 -7.29 3.99 -10.96
N HIS A 203 -7.12 3.28 -9.84
CA HIS A 203 -7.14 1.83 -9.83
C HIS A 203 -8.55 1.34 -9.52
N HIS A 204 -8.92 0.20 -10.13
CA HIS A 204 -10.26 -0.38 -10.00
C HIS A 204 -10.54 -0.85 -8.57
N ASP A 205 -9.54 -1.47 -7.95
CA ASP A 205 -9.65 -1.95 -6.58
C ASP A 205 -9.47 -0.79 -5.59
N PRO A 206 -10.19 -0.79 -4.47
CA PRO A 206 -10.04 0.22 -3.45
C PRO A 206 -8.63 0.18 -2.84
N GLY A 207 -8.16 1.34 -2.41
CA GLY A 207 -6.88 1.48 -1.73
C GLY A 207 -7.05 2.00 -0.31
N ILE A 208 -6.08 1.68 0.54
CA ILE A 208 -5.94 2.25 1.89
C ILE A 208 -4.70 3.14 1.89
N VAL A 209 -4.88 4.40 2.26
CA VAL A 209 -3.75 5.33 2.39
C VAL A 209 -2.89 4.91 3.57
N THR A 210 -1.65 4.53 3.30
CA THR A 210 -0.72 4.07 4.34
C THR A 210 0.08 5.23 4.93
N ASP A 211 0.50 6.16 4.08
CA ASP A 211 1.31 7.29 4.54
C ASP A 211 1.18 8.50 3.61
N VAL A 212 1.51 9.69 4.14
CA VAL A 212 1.55 10.95 3.42
C VAL A 212 2.82 11.70 3.76
N VAL A 213 3.71 11.80 2.79
CA VAL A 213 5.00 12.50 2.93
C VAL A 213 4.90 13.90 2.31
N ARG A 214 5.19 14.94 3.09
CA ARG A 214 5.23 16.32 2.61
C ARG A 214 6.67 16.69 2.25
N GLY A 215 7.01 16.52 0.97
CA GLY A 215 8.33 16.84 0.45
C GLY A 215 8.47 18.29 -0.04
N LYS A 216 9.71 18.72 -0.30
CA LYS A 216 10.02 20.06 -0.84
C LYS A 216 9.41 20.31 -2.22
N LYS A 217 9.22 19.28 -3.02
CA LYS A 217 8.65 19.37 -4.39
C LYS A 217 7.13 19.25 -4.39
N GLY A 218 6.54 18.80 -3.30
CA GLY A 218 5.11 18.58 -3.14
C GLY A 218 4.80 17.34 -2.31
N PRO A 219 3.50 17.07 -2.06
CA PRO A 219 3.06 15.92 -1.30
C PRO A 219 3.16 14.63 -2.12
N VAL A 220 3.48 13.55 -1.40
CA VAL A 220 3.49 12.17 -1.90
C VAL A 220 2.54 11.35 -1.05
N VAL A 221 1.61 10.66 -1.66
CA VAL A 221 0.64 9.79 -0.99
C VAL A 221 0.96 8.34 -1.32
N LEU A 222 1.15 7.52 -0.30
CA LEU A 222 1.34 6.08 -0.43
C LEU A 222 0.02 5.37 -0.18
N VAL A 223 -0.37 4.50 -1.11
CA VAL A 223 -1.64 3.77 -1.05
C VAL A 223 -1.37 2.28 -1.25
N ARG A 224 -1.85 1.49 -0.32
CA ARG A 224 -1.86 0.02 -0.40
C ARG A 224 -3.18 -0.44 -1.00
N SER A 225 -3.13 -1.33 -1.98
CA SER A 225 -4.31 -1.97 -2.56
C SER A 225 -4.15 -3.48 -2.61
N LEU A 226 -5.24 -4.19 -2.36
CA LEU A 226 -5.35 -5.64 -2.48
C LEU A 226 -6.06 -5.96 -3.79
N ASN A 227 -5.37 -6.63 -4.69
CA ASN A 227 -5.89 -7.00 -6.00
C ASN A 227 -6.20 -8.49 -6.03
N GLN A 228 -7.48 -8.84 -5.90
CA GLN A 228 -7.94 -10.22 -6.07
C GLN A 228 -7.86 -10.60 -7.53
N MET A 229 -7.35 -11.80 -7.82
CA MET A 229 -7.26 -12.30 -9.19
C MET A 229 -8.64 -12.40 -9.83
N GLN A 230 -8.78 -11.88 -11.04
CA GLN A 230 -10.01 -11.82 -11.81
C GLN A 230 -9.88 -12.52 -13.16
N VAL A 231 -11.02 -12.72 -13.84
CA VAL A 231 -11.05 -13.27 -15.20
C VAL A 231 -10.28 -12.33 -16.14
N GLY A 232 -9.33 -12.90 -16.88
CA GLY A 232 -8.44 -12.15 -17.78
C GLY A 232 -7.07 -11.82 -17.21
N ASP A 233 -6.84 -12.05 -15.91
CA ASP A 233 -5.54 -11.88 -15.30
C ASP A 233 -4.56 -12.97 -15.72
N LYS A 234 -3.30 -12.63 -15.82
CA LYS A 234 -2.20 -13.57 -16.06
C LYS A 234 -1.71 -14.18 -14.76
N MET A 235 -1.60 -15.50 -14.76
CA MET A 235 -0.82 -16.21 -13.74
C MET A 235 0.65 -16.29 -14.18
N SER A 236 1.57 -15.96 -13.27
CA SER A 236 3.00 -16.03 -13.51
C SER A 236 3.72 -16.63 -12.30
#